data_d3f790a91826ad4bda99ef979b5d93f9
#
_entry.id   d3f790a91826ad4bda99ef979b5d93f9
#
_cell.length_a   1.000
_cell.length_b   1.000
_cell.length_c   1.000
_cell.angle_alpha   90.00
_cell.angle_beta   90.00
_cell.angle_gamma   90.00
#
_symmetry.space_group_name_H-M   'P 1'
#
loop_
_entity.id
_entity.type
_entity.pdbx_description
1 polymer ?
#
loop_
_entity_poly.entity_id
_entity_poly.type
_entity_poly.pdbx_seq_one_letter_code
_entity_poly.pdbx_strand_id
1 'polypeptide(L)'
;ENRFFNMHLAGGAMLDIGVYALSIVRSFMDEKPEDIVSQWQASPTGSDEMATILLKNGLGQMATVALSMHSKQPKRAMISCEKAYIEIMEYPRADKAVIVDAETGVRTEIEAGSTAEALGYELQDMEQAVVTGDVSGLKLSYSADVMEIMTRLRKAWNMKYPGEQW
;
A
#
# COMPACT_ATOMS: atom_id res chain seq x y z
N GLU A 1 -6.15 -25.23 7.75
CA GLU A 1 -5.21 -24.18 8.19
C GLU A 1 -5.58 -22.86 7.53
N ASN A 2 -5.52 -21.80 8.33
CA ASN A 2 -5.80 -20.46 7.80
C ASN A 2 -4.65 -20.01 6.89
N ARG A 3 -4.93 -19.76 5.59
CA ARG A 3 -3.91 -19.37 4.61
C ARG A 3 -3.13 -18.11 5.01
N PHE A 4 -3.76 -17.21 5.75
CA PHE A 4 -3.16 -15.93 6.15
C PHE A 4 -1.95 -16.08 7.08
N PHE A 5 -1.80 -17.21 7.73
CA PHE A 5 -0.67 -17.52 8.61
C PHE A 5 0.15 -18.71 8.10
N ASN A 6 -0.07 -19.16 6.87
CA ASN A 6 0.63 -20.31 6.30
C ASN A 6 1.83 -19.85 5.43
N MET A 7 3.04 -20.10 5.92
CA MET A 7 4.27 -19.74 5.20
C MET A 7 4.43 -20.42 3.83
N HIS A 8 3.86 -21.62 3.65
CA HIS A 8 3.87 -22.32 2.34
C HIS A 8 2.90 -21.71 1.32
N LEU A 9 1.97 -20.88 1.78
CA LEU A 9 1.00 -20.17 0.95
C LEU A 9 1.27 -18.65 0.92
N ALA A 10 2.50 -18.24 1.25
CA ALA A 10 2.90 -16.85 1.32
C ALA A 10 2.00 -16.00 2.24
N GLY A 11 1.58 -16.56 3.38
CA GLY A 11 0.79 -15.86 4.39
C GLY A 11 1.58 -14.75 5.08
N GLY A 12 0.88 -13.83 5.71
CA GLY A 12 1.42 -12.70 6.45
C GLY A 12 0.77 -11.37 6.05
N ALA A 13 0.87 -10.40 6.95
CA ALA A 13 0.26 -9.08 6.78
C ALA A 13 0.88 -8.31 5.60
N MET A 14 2.18 -8.44 5.39
CA MET A 14 2.90 -7.68 4.36
C MET A 14 2.40 -8.00 2.95
N LEU A 15 2.29 -9.29 2.59
CA LEU A 15 1.88 -9.68 1.25
C LEU A 15 0.36 -9.58 1.04
N ASP A 16 -0.45 -9.79 2.10
CA ASP A 16 -1.90 -9.79 1.97
C ASP A 16 -2.51 -8.37 2.00
N ILE A 17 -2.10 -7.54 2.96
CA ILE A 17 -2.63 -6.18 3.16
C ILE A 17 -1.59 -5.07 3.01
N GLY A 18 -0.32 -5.36 3.25
CA GLY A 18 0.77 -4.39 3.15
C GLY A 18 1.00 -3.88 1.74
N VAL A 19 0.79 -4.73 0.73
CA VAL A 19 0.88 -4.34 -0.68
C VAL A 19 -0.05 -3.15 -1.00
N TYR A 20 -1.29 -3.16 -0.51
CA TYR A 20 -2.23 -2.06 -0.72
C TYR A 20 -1.81 -0.78 0.02
N ALA A 21 -1.36 -0.92 1.28
CA ALA A 21 -0.91 0.20 2.09
C ALA A 21 0.36 0.87 1.52
N LEU A 22 1.31 0.09 1.02
CA LEU A 22 2.51 0.60 0.37
C LEU A 22 2.20 1.21 -1.00
N SER A 23 1.23 0.65 -1.74
CA SER A 23 0.79 1.18 -3.03
C SER A 23 0.18 2.58 -2.89
N ILE A 24 -0.72 2.78 -1.92
CA ILE A 24 -1.28 4.12 -1.69
C ILE A 24 -0.20 5.11 -1.25
N VAL A 25 0.72 4.73 -0.37
CA VAL A 25 1.87 5.57 0.01
C VAL A 25 2.68 5.96 -1.23
N ARG A 26 3.07 4.97 -2.07
CA ARG A 26 3.86 5.22 -3.26
C ARG A 26 3.15 6.13 -4.27
N SER A 27 1.81 6.05 -4.34
CA SER A 27 1.01 6.88 -5.25
C SER A 27 1.01 8.38 -4.89
N PHE A 28 1.27 8.70 -3.62
CA PHE A 28 1.31 10.08 -3.12
C PHE A 28 2.72 10.60 -2.81
N MET A 29 3.74 9.78 -3.00
CA MET A 29 5.13 10.19 -2.92
C MET A 29 5.69 10.51 -4.32
N ASP A 30 6.37 11.65 -4.47
CA ASP A 30 6.99 12.06 -5.73
C ASP A 30 8.16 11.13 -6.11
N GLU A 31 8.88 10.64 -5.10
CA GLU A 31 9.99 9.69 -5.25
C GLU A 31 9.78 8.45 -4.41
N LYS A 32 10.41 7.34 -4.82
CA LYS A 32 10.45 6.10 -4.04
C LYS A 32 11.09 6.36 -2.66
N PRO A 33 10.52 5.84 -1.56
CA PRO A 33 11.17 5.93 -0.26
C PRO A 33 12.45 5.09 -0.21
N GLU A 34 13.53 5.72 0.30
CA GLU A 34 14.84 5.09 0.47
C GLU A 34 15.12 4.69 1.92
N ASP A 35 14.70 5.54 2.88
CA ASP A 35 14.84 5.26 4.30
C ASP A 35 13.62 4.47 4.78
N ILE A 36 13.86 3.27 5.29
CA ILE A 36 12.81 2.37 5.76
C ILE A 36 13.18 1.88 7.16
N VAL A 37 12.33 2.18 8.14
CA VAL A 37 12.45 1.69 9.51
C VAL A 37 11.17 0.96 9.89
N SER A 38 11.28 -0.17 10.56
CA SER A 38 10.10 -0.96 10.92
C SER A 38 10.26 -1.69 12.25
N GLN A 39 9.11 -1.93 12.89
CA GLN A 39 8.93 -2.91 13.95
C GLN A 39 7.90 -3.94 13.47
N TRP A 40 8.10 -5.20 13.81
CA TRP A 40 7.19 -6.25 13.39
C TRP A 40 7.10 -7.36 14.43
N GLN A 41 6.07 -8.16 14.33
CA GLN A 41 5.88 -9.34 15.14
C GLN A 41 5.56 -10.54 14.26
N ALA A 42 6.26 -11.64 14.52
CA ALA A 42 5.96 -12.92 13.89
C ALA A 42 4.78 -13.60 14.57
N SER A 43 3.95 -14.26 13.76
CA SER A 43 2.98 -15.24 14.24
C SER A 43 3.70 -16.52 14.71
N PRO A 44 2.99 -17.46 15.39
CA PRO A 44 3.57 -18.76 15.75
C PRO A 44 4.10 -19.59 14.58
N THR A 45 3.63 -19.31 13.36
CA THR A 45 4.06 -19.99 12.13
C THR A 45 5.28 -19.35 11.47
N GLY A 46 5.71 -18.17 11.95
CA GLY A 46 6.82 -17.39 11.40
C GLY A 46 6.41 -16.36 10.34
N SER A 47 5.14 -16.31 9.92
CA SER A 47 4.65 -15.23 9.07
C SER A 47 4.53 -13.92 9.85
N ASP A 48 4.61 -12.77 9.18
CA ASP A 48 4.39 -11.48 9.81
C ASP A 48 2.91 -11.30 10.17
N GLU A 49 2.66 -11.04 11.45
CA GLU A 49 1.33 -10.86 12.01
C GLU A 49 0.96 -9.40 12.13
N MET A 50 1.93 -8.59 12.52
CA MET A 50 1.81 -7.15 12.70
C MET A 50 3.10 -6.46 12.24
N ALA A 51 2.96 -5.27 11.66
CA ALA A 51 4.11 -4.41 11.38
C ALA A 51 3.72 -2.93 11.46
N THR A 52 4.67 -2.12 11.93
CA THR A 52 4.64 -0.66 11.79
C THR A 52 5.87 -0.23 11.02
N ILE A 53 5.68 0.57 9.98
CA ILE A 53 6.71 0.95 9.03
C ILE A 53 6.76 2.46 8.92
N LEU A 54 7.94 3.03 8.99
CA LEU A 54 8.23 4.43 8.70
C LEU A 54 9.02 4.50 7.39
N LEU A 55 8.60 5.37 6.51
CA LEU A 55 9.16 5.55 5.18
C LEU A 55 9.55 7.02 4.99
N LYS A 56 10.68 7.28 4.32
CA LYS A 56 11.11 8.62 3.93
C LYS A 56 11.81 8.57 2.57
N ASN A 57 11.55 9.55 1.70
CA ASN A 57 12.24 9.71 0.42
C ASN A 57 13.29 10.84 0.46
N GLY A 58 14.02 11.01 -0.64
CA GLY A 58 15.06 12.04 -0.79
C GLY A 58 14.53 13.47 -0.71
N LEU A 59 13.27 13.71 -1.02
CA LEU A 59 12.60 15.01 -0.93
C LEU A 59 12.09 15.33 0.49
N GLY A 60 12.28 14.42 1.46
CA GLY A 60 11.86 14.62 2.84
C GLY A 60 10.39 14.27 3.10
N GLN A 61 9.66 13.74 2.12
CA GLN A 61 8.30 13.23 2.33
C GLN A 61 8.37 11.98 3.20
N MET A 62 7.46 11.88 4.16
CA MET A 62 7.42 10.78 5.14
C MET A 62 6.05 10.11 5.15
N ALA A 63 6.04 8.81 5.42
CA ALA A 63 4.81 8.06 5.62
C ALA A 63 4.94 7.05 6.76
N THR A 64 3.80 6.73 7.36
CA THR A 64 3.66 5.69 8.38
C THR A 64 2.63 4.67 7.90
N VAL A 65 2.97 3.38 7.98
CA VAL A 65 2.06 2.28 7.68
C VAL A 65 1.95 1.39 8.91
N ALA A 66 0.71 1.05 9.29
CA ALA A 66 0.42 0.10 10.35
C ALA A 66 -0.41 -1.06 9.78
N LEU A 67 0.05 -2.28 9.99
CA LEU A 67 -0.57 -3.53 9.53
C LEU A 67 -0.87 -4.43 10.72
N SER A 68 -2.02 -5.09 10.71
CA SER A 68 -2.35 -6.14 11.68
C SER A 68 -3.34 -7.13 11.10
N MET A 69 -3.05 -8.42 11.27
CA MET A 69 -3.95 -9.52 10.91
C MET A 69 -4.93 -9.89 12.03
N HIS A 70 -4.61 -9.54 13.29
CA HIS A 70 -5.45 -9.83 14.44
C HIS A 70 -6.36 -8.68 14.85
N SER A 71 -5.89 -7.44 14.68
CA SER A 71 -6.64 -6.25 15.09
C SER A 71 -7.29 -5.60 13.88
N LYS A 72 -8.61 -5.45 13.92
CA LYS A 72 -9.32 -4.73 12.86
C LYS A 72 -9.04 -3.23 12.98
N GLN A 73 -8.53 -2.65 11.91
CA GLN A 73 -8.32 -1.22 11.76
C GLN A 73 -9.20 -0.67 10.63
N PRO A 74 -9.61 0.61 10.67
CA PRO A 74 -10.18 1.26 9.50
C PRO A 74 -9.16 1.25 8.36
N LYS A 75 -9.57 0.86 7.16
CA LYS A 75 -8.74 0.99 5.95
C LYS A 75 -8.74 2.46 5.52
N ARG A 76 -7.95 3.26 6.19
CA ARG A 76 -7.88 4.71 6.03
C ARG A 76 -6.48 5.13 5.61
N ALA A 77 -6.40 5.98 4.58
CA ALA A 77 -5.22 6.76 4.29
C ALA A 77 -5.49 8.24 4.58
N MET A 78 -4.48 8.93 5.10
CA MET A 78 -4.49 10.37 5.30
C MET A 78 -3.23 10.97 4.68
N ILE A 79 -3.39 11.94 3.79
CA ILE A 79 -2.31 12.61 3.11
C ILE A 79 -2.31 14.07 3.58
N SER A 80 -1.29 14.47 4.33
CA SER A 80 -1.13 15.82 4.85
C SER A 80 -0.32 16.67 3.88
N CYS A 81 -0.87 17.83 3.50
CA CYS A 81 -0.24 18.84 2.66
C CYS A 81 -0.19 20.19 3.41
N GLU A 82 0.46 21.20 2.85
CA GLU A 82 0.60 22.52 3.50
C GLU A 82 -0.74 23.24 3.70
N LYS A 83 -1.65 23.14 2.74
CA LYS A 83 -2.91 23.89 2.71
C LYS A 83 -4.16 23.04 2.92
N ALA A 84 -4.00 21.73 2.92
CA ALA A 84 -5.11 20.79 3.04
C ALA A 84 -4.63 19.44 3.53
N TYR A 85 -5.54 18.57 3.91
CA TYR A 85 -5.28 17.13 3.97
C TYR A 85 -6.37 16.36 3.23
N ILE A 86 -6.03 15.14 2.81
CA ILE A 86 -6.94 14.26 2.08
C ILE A 86 -7.20 13.04 2.96
N GLU A 87 -8.47 12.71 3.14
CA GLU A 87 -8.93 11.48 3.80
C GLU A 87 -9.48 10.53 2.74
N ILE A 88 -8.98 9.30 2.73
CA ILE A 88 -9.46 8.23 1.84
C ILE A 88 -9.82 7.03 2.71
N MET A 89 -11.11 6.69 2.76
CA MET A 89 -11.59 5.49 3.41
C MET A 89 -11.63 4.33 2.42
N GLU A 90 -11.46 3.09 2.91
CA GLU A 90 -11.44 1.87 2.09
C GLU A 90 -10.47 1.98 0.90
N TYR A 91 -9.29 2.58 1.14
CA TYR A 91 -8.30 2.97 0.13
C TYR A 91 -7.90 1.88 -0.87
N PRO A 92 -7.99 0.58 -0.61
CA PRO A 92 -7.65 -0.43 -1.63
C PRO A 92 -8.53 -0.37 -2.89
N ARG A 93 -9.75 0.12 -2.76
CA ARG A 93 -10.72 0.29 -3.85
C ARG A 93 -11.65 1.47 -3.59
N ALA A 94 -11.07 2.60 -3.20
CA ALA A 94 -11.84 3.80 -2.89
C ALA A 94 -12.44 4.41 -4.16
N ASP A 95 -13.70 4.80 -4.08
CA ASP A 95 -14.39 5.62 -5.08
C ASP A 95 -14.67 7.03 -4.57
N LYS A 96 -14.24 7.32 -3.32
CA LYS A 96 -14.42 8.61 -2.66
C LYS A 96 -13.17 9.07 -1.92
N ALA A 97 -12.96 10.38 -1.92
CA ALA A 97 -11.98 11.05 -1.08
C ALA A 97 -12.56 12.36 -0.54
N VAL A 98 -12.05 12.82 0.60
CA VAL A 98 -12.45 14.12 1.17
C VAL A 98 -11.20 14.97 1.30
N ILE A 99 -11.21 16.15 0.66
CA ILE A 99 -10.20 17.18 0.87
C ILE A 99 -10.72 18.11 1.96
N VAL A 100 -9.88 18.35 2.96
CA VAL A 100 -10.19 19.27 4.07
C VAL A 100 -9.20 20.42 4.02
N ASP A 101 -9.69 21.63 3.83
CA ASP A 101 -8.88 22.83 3.86
C ASP A 101 -8.31 23.06 5.28
N ALA A 102 -6.99 23.27 5.39
CA ALA A 102 -6.31 23.34 6.68
C ALA A 102 -6.62 24.62 7.47
N GLU A 103 -7.00 25.70 6.81
CA GLU A 103 -7.29 26.99 7.44
C GLU A 103 -8.76 27.09 7.86
N THR A 104 -9.66 26.73 6.95
CA THR A 104 -11.11 26.93 7.13
C THR A 104 -11.82 25.71 7.68
N GLY A 105 -11.24 24.52 7.56
CA GLY A 105 -11.88 23.26 7.88
C GLY A 105 -12.99 22.84 6.89
N VAL A 106 -13.14 23.57 5.79
CA VAL A 106 -14.12 23.23 4.75
C VAL A 106 -13.79 21.87 4.15
N ARG A 107 -14.80 21.02 4.04
CA ARG A 107 -14.71 19.66 3.51
C ARG A 107 -15.29 19.60 2.10
N THR A 108 -14.52 19.10 1.15
CA THR A 108 -14.94 18.87 -0.23
C THR A 108 -14.84 17.39 -0.53
N GLU A 109 -15.97 16.75 -0.81
CA GLU A 109 -16.02 15.36 -1.23
C GLU A 109 -15.73 15.26 -2.74
N ILE A 110 -14.91 14.29 -3.11
CA ILE A 110 -14.60 13.91 -4.49
C ILE A 110 -15.09 12.49 -4.66
N GLU A 111 -15.89 12.24 -5.69
CA GLU A 111 -16.34 10.92 -6.11
C GLU A 111 -15.79 10.63 -7.50
N ALA A 112 -15.20 9.43 -7.70
CA ALA A 112 -14.67 8.99 -8.99
C ALA A 112 -14.74 7.48 -9.11
N GLY A 113 -15.30 7.02 -10.23
CA GLY A 113 -15.46 5.60 -10.49
C GLY A 113 -16.49 4.91 -9.60
N SER A 114 -16.33 3.60 -9.45
CA SER A 114 -17.18 2.74 -8.63
C SER A 114 -16.36 1.59 -8.07
N THR A 115 -16.41 1.36 -6.78
CA THR A 115 -15.77 0.21 -6.13
C THR A 115 -16.20 -1.12 -6.75
N ALA A 116 -17.47 -1.23 -7.18
CA ALA A 116 -17.99 -2.44 -7.81
C ALA A 116 -17.35 -2.75 -9.16
N GLU A 117 -16.92 -1.70 -9.88
CA GLU A 117 -16.30 -1.80 -11.21
C GLU A 117 -14.77 -1.87 -11.18
N ALA A 118 -14.15 -1.88 -10.00
CA ALA A 118 -12.69 -1.77 -9.86
C ALA A 118 -11.91 -2.81 -10.69
N LEU A 119 -12.36 -4.07 -10.72
CA LEU A 119 -11.73 -5.10 -11.55
C LEU A 119 -11.98 -4.88 -13.05
N GLY A 120 -13.10 -4.26 -13.42
CA GLY A 120 -13.39 -3.86 -14.80
C GLY A 120 -12.40 -2.80 -15.28
N TYR A 121 -12.08 -1.82 -14.45
CA TYR A 121 -11.07 -0.79 -14.78
C TYR A 121 -9.69 -1.39 -14.97
N GLU A 122 -9.27 -2.34 -14.13
CA GLU A 122 -7.99 -3.04 -14.29
C GLU A 122 -7.90 -3.76 -15.64
N LEU A 123 -8.99 -4.43 -16.07
CA LEU A 123 -9.06 -5.10 -17.36
C LEU A 123 -9.04 -4.11 -18.53
N GLN A 124 -9.75 -2.98 -18.41
CA GLN A 124 -9.76 -1.93 -19.45
C GLN A 124 -8.37 -1.30 -19.62
N ASP A 125 -7.68 -0.99 -18.51
CA ASP A 125 -6.31 -0.45 -18.56
C ASP A 125 -5.34 -1.43 -19.22
N MET A 126 -5.46 -2.73 -18.91
CA MET A 126 -4.65 -3.77 -19.56
C MET A 126 -4.98 -3.89 -21.04
N GLU A 127 -6.26 -3.92 -21.42
CA GLU A 127 -6.69 -3.98 -22.84
C GLU A 127 -6.13 -2.77 -23.61
N GLN A 128 -6.28 -1.57 -23.04
CA GLN A 128 -5.74 -0.35 -23.65
C GLN A 128 -4.23 -0.45 -23.86
N ALA A 129 -3.49 -0.92 -22.86
CA ALA A 129 -2.04 -1.08 -22.95
C ALA A 129 -1.63 -2.08 -24.03
N VAL A 130 -2.35 -3.21 -24.16
CA VAL A 130 -2.09 -4.20 -25.21
C VAL A 130 -2.38 -3.67 -26.60
N VAL A 131 -3.50 -2.95 -26.77
CA VAL A 131 -3.93 -2.43 -28.07
C VAL A 131 -3.06 -1.28 -28.55
N THR A 132 -2.69 -0.37 -27.65
CA THR A 132 -1.95 0.86 -28.02
C THR A 132 -0.44 0.77 -27.83
N GLY A 133 0.04 -0.17 -27.02
CA GLY A 133 1.42 -0.24 -26.55
C GLY A 133 1.76 0.78 -25.47
N ASP A 134 0.82 1.63 -25.05
CA ASP A 134 1.00 2.58 -23.95
C ASP A 134 0.71 1.93 -22.60
N VAL A 135 1.76 1.70 -21.83
CA VAL A 135 1.71 1.10 -20.49
C VAL A 135 1.71 2.14 -19.35
N SER A 136 1.61 3.42 -19.66
CA SER A 136 1.71 4.50 -18.67
C SER A 136 0.61 4.43 -17.59
N GLY A 137 -0.58 3.99 -17.96
CA GLY A 137 -1.73 3.77 -17.06
C GLY A 137 -1.48 2.67 -16.04
N LEU A 138 -0.69 1.65 -16.36
CA LEU A 138 -0.46 0.48 -15.51
C LEU A 138 0.45 0.76 -14.30
N LYS A 139 1.13 1.93 -14.26
CA LYS A 139 2.01 2.32 -13.14
C LYS A 139 3.03 1.25 -12.74
N LEU A 140 3.60 0.54 -13.70
CA LEU A 140 4.51 -0.60 -13.47
C LEU A 140 5.72 -0.25 -12.59
N SER A 141 6.24 0.98 -12.68
CA SER A 141 7.32 1.45 -11.82
C SER A 141 6.91 1.49 -10.34
N TYR A 142 5.67 1.88 -10.04
CA TYR A 142 5.16 1.90 -8.67
C TYR A 142 5.03 0.48 -8.10
N SER A 143 4.57 -0.46 -8.92
CA SER A 143 4.50 -1.87 -8.53
C SER A 143 5.89 -2.43 -8.25
N ALA A 144 6.90 -2.10 -9.07
CA ALA A 144 8.29 -2.51 -8.86
C ALA A 144 8.86 -1.91 -7.56
N ASP A 145 8.62 -0.60 -7.30
CA ASP A 145 9.04 0.06 -6.06
C ASP A 145 8.41 -0.59 -4.82
N VAL A 146 7.12 -0.89 -4.85
CA VAL A 146 6.40 -1.56 -3.75
C VAL A 146 6.99 -2.94 -3.49
N MET A 147 7.24 -3.74 -4.53
CA MET A 147 7.86 -5.06 -4.39
C MET A 147 9.28 -4.98 -3.82
N GLU A 148 10.06 -3.97 -4.20
CA GLU A 148 11.38 -3.73 -3.63
C GLU A 148 11.29 -3.39 -2.13
N ILE A 149 10.39 -2.47 -1.74
CA ILE A 149 10.16 -2.10 -0.33
C ILE A 149 9.79 -3.33 0.49
N MET A 150 8.83 -4.13 0.03
CA MET A 150 8.39 -5.35 0.70
C MET A 150 9.54 -6.35 0.86
N THR A 151 10.38 -6.50 -0.17
CA THR A 151 11.55 -7.38 -0.15
C THR A 151 12.59 -6.88 0.86
N ARG A 152 12.88 -5.58 0.89
CA ARG A 152 13.81 -4.97 1.87
C ARG A 152 13.33 -5.19 3.31
N LEU A 153 12.04 -4.99 3.57
CA LEU A 153 11.42 -5.23 4.88
C LEU A 153 11.56 -6.69 5.31
N ARG A 154 11.19 -7.65 4.45
CA ARG A 154 11.31 -9.07 4.77
C ARG A 154 12.77 -9.50 5.00
N LYS A 155 13.71 -8.96 4.21
CA LYS A 155 15.15 -9.17 4.45
C LYS A 155 15.59 -8.64 5.82
N ALA A 156 15.18 -7.44 6.18
CA ALA A 156 15.48 -6.85 7.49
C ALA A 156 14.90 -7.67 8.65
N TRP A 157 13.76 -8.32 8.44
CA TRP A 157 13.10 -9.20 9.40
C TRP A 157 13.69 -10.63 9.41
N ASN A 158 14.60 -10.94 8.51
CA ASN A 158 15.08 -12.32 8.26
C ASN A 158 13.92 -13.30 8.00
N MET A 159 12.86 -12.83 7.37
CA MET A 159 11.64 -13.59 7.07
C MET A 159 11.68 -14.10 5.64
N LYS A 160 11.77 -15.41 5.47
CA LYS A 160 11.78 -16.09 4.17
C LYS A 160 10.62 -17.05 4.04
N TYR A 161 10.01 -17.08 2.86
CA TYR A 161 9.09 -18.14 2.52
C TYR A 161 9.85 -19.40 2.06
N PRO A 162 9.25 -20.61 2.19
CA PRO A 162 9.87 -21.83 1.71
C PRO A 162 10.24 -21.74 0.23
N GLY A 163 11.50 -22.07 -0.08
CA GLY A 163 12.03 -22.04 -1.46
C GLY A 163 12.68 -20.72 -1.89
N GLU A 164 12.56 -19.65 -1.12
CA GLU A 164 13.24 -18.38 -1.42
C GLU A 164 14.76 -18.47 -1.11
N GLN A 165 15.53 -17.85 -2.01
CA GLN A 165 16.99 -17.68 -1.84
C GLN A 165 17.32 -16.19 -1.96
N TRP A 166 17.97 -15.62 -0.94
CA TRP A 166 18.60 -14.31 -0.94
C TRP A 166 19.75 -14.23 0.05
#